data_fb7a49a03903fc262060addf53e0e525
#
_entry.id   fb7a49a03903fc262060addf53e0e525
#
_cell.length_a   1.000
_cell.length_b   1.000
_cell.length_c   1.000
_cell.angle_alpha   90.00
_cell.angle_beta   90.00
_cell.angle_gamma   90.00
#
_symmetry.space_group_name_H-M   'P 1'
#
loop_
_entity.id
_entity.type
_entity.pdbx_description
1 polymer ?
#
loop_
_entity_poly.entity_id
_entity_poly.type
_entity_poly.pdbx_seq_one_letter_code
_entity_poly.pdbx_strand_id
1 'polypeptide(L)'
;MDRLGRIRMLLGDAAINKLQNATVMVVGCGAVGSFAIEALARSGTGHIILIDFDVIEPSNINRQLFALDSTVGTPKVDVAKSRIHDINPEITVDAINMFFDDGAQLDVTPDFVIDAIDSVQSKIALYRWCRARNIPFISSMGAARKSDASQIRIGKLSRTTVCPLAAKIRKLVRNSDIGDFPVVYSTEAPDPNVLGRTFGSIITVTGAFGLYMADYVIREIVK
;
A
#
# COMPACT_ATOMS: atom_id res chain seq x y z
N MET A 1 24.01 -13.77 -9.99
CA MET A 1 23.26 -14.56 -8.96
C MET A 1 21.78 -14.22 -9.17
N ASP A 2 20.91 -15.20 -9.37
CA ASP A 2 19.48 -14.95 -9.65
C ASP A 2 18.76 -14.49 -8.37
N ARG A 3 18.40 -13.18 -8.29
CA ARG A 3 17.66 -12.59 -7.15
C ARG A 3 16.28 -13.20 -6.98
N LEU A 4 15.68 -13.69 -8.06
CA LEU A 4 14.30 -14.21 -8.07
C LEU A 4 14.25 -15.74 -8.05
N GLY A 5 15.39 -16.44 -7.93
CA GLY A 5 15.47 -17.89 -8.05
C GLY A 5 14.53 -18.65 -7.12
N ARG A 6 14.37 -18.20 -5.85
CA ARG A 6 13.45 -18.82 -4.88
C ARG A 6 11.98 -18.63 -5.27
N ILE A 7 11.63 -17.45 -5.78
CA ILE A 7 10.27 -17.15 -6.23
C ILE A 7 9.97 -17.91 -7.51
N ARG A 8 10.94 -18.00 -8.42
CA ARG A 8 10.84 -18.78 -9.66
C ARG A 8 10.55 -20.25 -9.39
N MET A 9 11.22 -20.83 -8.40
CA MET A 9 10.96 -22.22 -7.99
C MET A 9 9.53 -22.43 -7.46
N LEU A 10 8.94 -21.39 -6.86
CA LEU A 10 7.60 -21.45 -6.27
C LEU A 10 6.49 -21.15 -7.29
N LEU A 11 6.65 -20.12 -8.11
CA LEU A 11 5.62 -19.61 -9.00
C LEU A 11 5.82 -19.95 -10.47
N GLY A 12 7.02 -20.37 -10.86
CA GLY A 12 7.40 -20.67 -12.26
C GLY A 12 7.82 -19.45 -13.06
N ASP A 13 8.41 -19.67 -14.23
CA ASP A 13 8.93 -18.64 -15.12
C ASP A 13 7.84 -17.70 -15.65
N ALA A 14 6.68 -18.26 -16.00
CA ALA A 14 5.57 -17.48 -16.54
C ALA A 14 5.09 -16.39 -15.54
N ALA A 15 5.01 -16.72 -14.26
CA ALA A 15 4.63 -15.78 -13.22
C ALA A 15 5.69 -14.68 -13.04
N ILE A 16 6.98 -15.06 -13.05
CA ILE A 16 8.08 -14.09 -12.96
C ILE A 16 8.05 -13.12 -14.14
N ASN A 17 7.85 -13.62 -15.35
CA ASN A 17 7.75 -12.78 -16.54
C ASN A 17 6.57 -11.79 -16.45
N LYS A 18 5.40 -12.22 -15.93
CA LYS A 18 4.28 -11.31 -15.69
C LYS A 18 4.63 -10.21 -14.68
N LEU A 19 5.27 -10.57 -13.57
CA LEU A 19 5.68 -9.59 -12.55
C LEU A 19 6.71 -8.59 -13.09
N GLN A 20 7.71 -9.06 -13.84
CA GLN A 20 8.75 -8.22 -14.44
C GLN A 20 8.21 -7.25 -15.51
N ASN A 21 7.07 -7.55 -16.12
CA ASN A 21 6.40 -6.66 -17.08
C ASN A 21 5.29 -5.81 -16.44
N ALA A 22 4.98 -6.02 -15.15
CA ALA A 22 3.91 -5.31 -14.48
C ALA A 22 4.36 -3.95 -13.94
N THR A 23 3.46 -2.98 -14.01
CA THR A 23 3.57 -1.66 -13.40
C THR A 23 2.60 -1.54 -12.22
N VAL A 24 3.13 -1.36 -11.02
CA VAL A 24 2.31 -1.20 -9.81
C VAL A 24 2.52 0.19 -9.21
N MET A 25 1.43 0.93 -9.02
CA MET A 25 1.46 2.22 -8.33
C MET A 25 1.13 2.04 -6.85
N VAL A 26 1.95 2.59 -5.97
CA VAL A 26 1.72 2.64 -4.52
C VAL A 26 1.55 4.08 -4.09
N VAL A 27 0.37 4.41 -3.56
CA VAL A 27 0.07 5.75 -3.05
C VAL A 27 0.07 5.71 -1.52
N GLY A 28 1.03 6.42 -0.93
CA GLY A 28 1.38 6.37 0.49
C GLY A 28 2.58 5.44 0.75
N CYS A 29 3.74 6.01 1.11
CA CYS A 29 4.98 5.29 1.44
C CYS A 29 5.23 5.18 2.96
N GLY A 30 4.14 5.25 3.75
CA GLY A 30 4.19 5.21 5.21
C GLY A 30 4.21 3.81 5.80
N ALA A 31 3.57 3.63 6.97
CA ALA A 31 3.62 2.41 7.78
C ALA A 31 3.08 1.15 7.08
N VAL A 32 2.14 1.29 6.17
CA VAL A 32 1.59 0.19 5.36
C VAL A 32 2.30 0.11 4.02
N GLY A 33 2.40 1.25 3.31
CA GLY A 33 2.95 1.29 1.96
C GLY A 33 4.40 0.88 1.88
N SER A 34 5.24 1.21 2.87
CA SER A 34 6.66 0.84 2.86
C SER A 34 6.88 -0.69 2.83
N PHE A 35 6.04 -1.46 3.53
CA PHE A 35 6.09 -2.92 3.49
C PHE A 35 5.52 -3.51 2.20
N ALA A 36 4.49 -2.88 1.63
CA ALA A 36 3.98 -3.27 0.32
C ALA A 36 5.03 -3.05 -0.77
N ILE A 37 5.70 -1.90 -0.76
CA ILE A 37 6.79 -1.55 -1.69
C ILE A 37 7.95 -2.56 -1.57
N GLU A 38 8.41 -2.85 -0.35
CA GLU A 38 9.47 -3.83 -0.09
C GLU A 38 9.11 -5.21 -0.68
N ALA A 39 7.87 -5.67 -0.44
CA ALA A 39 7.40 -6.96 -0.92
C ALA A 39 7.33 -7.01 -2.46
N LEU A 40 6.81 -5.97 -3.11
CA LEU A 40 6.77 -5.86 -4.58
C LEU A 40 8.18 -5.88 -5.19
N ALA A 41 9.10 -5.07 -4.65
CA ALA A 41 10.48 -5.02 -5.13
C ALA A 41 11.18 -6.38 -5.01
N ARG A 42 11.04 -7.06 -3.88
CA ARG A 42 11.63 -8.39 -3.66
C ARG A 42 10.97 -9.48 -4.49
N SER A 43 9.72 -9.27 -4.91
CA SER A 43 8.98 -10.22 -5.75
C SER A 43 9.24 -10.03 -7.24
N GLY A 44 10.01 -9.00 -7.64
CA GLY A 44 10.42 -8.78 -9.01
C GLY A 44 9.42 -8.02 -9.87
N THR A 45 8.58 -7.15 -9.26
CA THR A 45 7.76 -6.19 -10.01
C THR A 45 8.67 -5.29 -10.83
N GLY A 46 8.45 -5.21 -12.15
CA GLY A 46 9.37 -4.54 -13.08
C GLY A 46 9.33 -3.02 -13.04
N HIS A 47 8.17 -2.43 -12.73
CA HIS A 47 8.00 -1.00 -12.60
C HIS A 47 7.17 -0.65 -11.38
N ILE A 48 7.66 0.24 -10.52
CA ILE A 48 6.98 0.69 -9.30
C ILE A 48 6.86 2.22 -9.34
N ILE A 49 5.62 2.71 -9.31
CA ILE A 49 5.32 4.14 -9.21
C ILE A 49 5.01 4.45 -7.75
N LEU A 50 5.73 5.39 -7.15
CA LEU A 50 5.61 5.80 -5.77
C LEU A 50 5.01 7.19 -5.68
N ILE A 51 3.97 7.37 -4.87
CA ILE A 51 3.38 8.69 -4.61
C ILE A 51 3.27 8.91 -3.11
N ASP A 52 3.95 9.92 -2.61
CA ASP A 52 3.86 10.41 -1.24
C ASP A 52 4.41 11.84 -1.21
N PHE A 53 3.90 12.70 -0.32
CA PHE A 53 4.34 14.10 -0.22
C PHE A 53 5.14 14.36 1.07
N ASP A 54 5.19 13.40 1.97
CA ASP A 54 5.82 13.55 3.28
C ASP A 54 7.34 13.37 3.24
N VAL A 55 7.98 13.94 4.24
CA VAL A 55 9.35 13.60 4.64
C VAL A 55 9.34 12.59 5.79
N ILE A 56 10.47 11.91 5.99
CA ILE A 56 10.65 11.01 7.12
C ILE A 56 10.85 11.83 8.40
N GLU A 57 10.11 11.48 9.44
CA GLU A 57 10.19 12.07 10.76
C GLU A 57 10.64 11.04 11.82
N PRO A 58 11.27 11.46 12.93
CA PRO A 58 11.63 10.56 14.03
C PRO A 58 10.45 9.74 14.57
N SER A 59 9.26 10.33 14.56
CA SER A 59 8.00 9.67 14.99
C SER A 59 7.59 8.50 14.08
N ASN A 60 8.19 8.34 12.91
CA ASN A 60 7.90 7.29 11.94
C ASN A 60 8.71 6.00 12.20
N ILE A 61 9.85 6.10 12.91
CA ILE A 61 10.84 5.02 13.05
C ILE A 61 10.23 3.74 13.66
N ASN A 62 9.27 3.88 14.55
CA ASN A 62 8.66 2.73 15.22
C ASN A 62 7.84 1.81 14.31
N ARG A 63 7.47 2.25 13.08
CA ARG A 63 6.53 1.49 12.24
C ARG A 63 6.70 1.63 10.72
N GLN A 64 7.48 2.58 10.22
CA GLN A 64 7.73 2.75 8.79
C GLN A 64 9.08 2.15 8.43
N LEU A 65 9.10 1.22 7.48
CA LEU A 65 10.30 0.45 7.12
C LEU A 65 11.47 1.31 6.66
N PHE A 66 11.18 2.42 5.97
CA PHE A 66 12.19 3.32 5.42
C PHE A 66 12.66 4.41 6.40
N ALA A 67 12.00 4.50 7.57
CA ALA A 67 12.32 5.51 8.58
C ALA A 67 13.45 5.00 9.50
N LEU A 68 14.61 5.58 9.36
CA LEU A 68 15.83 5.36 10.13
C LEU A 68 16.40 6.72 10.56
N ASP A 69 17.24 6.75 11.58
CA ASP A 69 17.93 7.99 11.98
C ASP A 69 18.67 8.64 10.80
N SER A 70 19.25 7.82 9.94
CA SER A 70 19.98 8.26 8.75
C SER A 70 19.10 8.80 7.61
N THR A 71 17.80 8.58 7.66
CA THR A 71 16.85 9.00 6.60
C THR A 71 15.90 10.11 7.04
N VAL A 72 15.94 10.52 8.31
CA VAL A 72 15.11 11.63 8.83
C VAL A 72 15.34 12.90 8.01
N GLY A 73 14.25 13.57 7.63
CA GLY A 73 14.25 14.78 6.81
C GLY A 73 14.30 14.55 5.30
N THR A 74 14.44 13.30 4.84
CA THR A 74 14.42 12.96 3.41
C THR A 74 13.00 12.65 2.94
N PRO A 75 12.58 13.04 1.71
CA PRO A 75 11.30 12.65 1.15
C PRO A 75 11.12 11.13 1.14
N LYS A 76 9.95 10.64 1.56
CA LYS A 76 9.68 9.20 1.66
C LYS A 76 9.86 8.48 0.33
N VAL A 77 9.43 9.08 -0.77
CA VAL A 77 9.55 8.49 -2.11
C VAL A 77 11.01 8.31 -2.55
N ASP A 78 11.91 9.21 -2.16
CA ASP A 78 13.32 9.15 -2.53
C ASP A 78 14.03 8.02 -1.76
N VAL A 79 13.74 7.89 -0.46
CA VAL A 79 14.28 6.78 0.35
C VAL A 79 13.75 5.45 -0.15
N ALA A 80 12.45 5.37 -0.48
CA ALA A 80 11.84 4.17 -1.05
C ALA A 80 12.50 3.79 -2.39
N LYS A 81 12.73 4.75 -3.28
CA LYS A 81 13.44 4.54 -4.57
C LYS A 81 14.85 4.00 -4.36
N SER A 82 15.62 4.62 -3.47
CA SER A 82 16.96 4.14 -3.14
C SER A 82 16.92 2.70 -2.61
N ARG A 83 15.99 2.41 -1.71
CA ARG A 83 15.80 1.07 -1.16
C ARG A 83 15.43 0.04 -2.21
N ILE A 84 14.56 0.37 -3.16
CA ILE A 84 14.18 -0.53 -4.27
C ILE A 84 15.41 -0.85 -5.12
N HIS A 85 16.24 0.14 -5.46
CA HIS A 85 17.44 -0.08 -6.26
C HIS A 85 18.49 -0.92 -5.52
N ASP A 86 18.60 -0.81 -4.21
CA ASP A 86 19.46 -1.68 -3.40
C ASP A 86 18.97 -3.15 -3.41
N ILE A 87 17.65 -3.36 -3.51
CA ILE A 87 17.06 -4.70 -3.64
C ILE A 87 17.28 -5.23 -5.05
N ASN A 88 16.89 -4.45 -6.05
CA ASN A 88 17.01 -4.81 -7.45
C ASN A 88 17.15 -3.55 -8.34
N PRO A 89 18.35 -3.27 -8.88
CA PRO A 89 18.60 -2.08 -9.71
C PRO A 89 17.92 -2.13 -11.09
N GLU A 90 17.38 -3.29 -11.50
CA GLU A 90 16.66 -3.44 -12.77
C GLU A 90 15.21 -2.93 -12.70
N ILE A 91 14.69 -2.68 -11.51
CA ILE A 91 13.33 -2.15 -11.34
C ILE A 91 13.29 -0.68 -11.75
N THR A 92 12.39 -0.35 -12.67
CA THR A 92 12.08 1.06 -12.98
C THR A 92 11.30 1.67 -11.82
N VAL A 93 11.70 2.86 -11.35
CA VAL A 93 11.04 3.53 -10.23
C VAL A 93 10.74 4.99 -10.55
N ASP A 94 9.47 5.34 -10.61
CA ASP A 94 9.00 6.72 -10.63
C ASP A 94 8.67 7.18 -9.21
N ALA A 95 9.49 8.05 -8.65
CA ALA A 95 9.30 8.64 -7.33
C ALA A 95 8.65 10.03 -7.49
N ILE A 96 7.37 10.15 -7.16
CA ILE A 96 6.57 11.36 -7.35
C ILE A 96 6.24 11.94 -5.99
N ASN A 97 6.95 13.03 -5.64
CA ASN A 97 6.69 13.75 -4.39
C ASN A 97 5.49 14.67 -4.59
N MET A 98 4.29 14.19 -4.30
CA MET A 98 3.05 14.95 -4.42
C MET A 98 1.98 14.48 -3.46
N PHE A 99 1.11 15.40 -3.05
CA PHE A 99 -0.14 15.09 -2.36
C PHE A 99 -1.19 14.61 -3.39
N PHE A 100 -1.84 13.49 -3.11
CA PHE A 100 -2.87 12.95 -4.02
C PHE A 100 -4.25 13.46 -3.64
N ASP A 101 -4.89 14.21 -4.53
CA ASP A 101 -6.24 14.73 -4.39
C ASP A 101 -7.04 14.65 -5.71
N ASP A 102 -8.24 15.22 -5.75
CA ASP A 102 -9.09 15.26 -6.96
C ASP A 102 -8.46 16.06 -8.12
N GLY A 103 -7.45 16.89 -7.86
CA GLY A 103 -6.69 17.66 -8.87
C GLY A 103 -5.46 16.93 -9.41
N ALA A 104 -5.14 15.73 -8.92
CA ALA A 104 -3.95 14.99 -9.31
C ALA A 104 -3.93 14.67 -10.81
N GLN A 105 -2.99 15.28 -11.52
CA GLN A 105 -2.74 15.02 -12.94
C GLN A 105 -1.54 14.07 -13.06
N LEU A 106 -1.82 12.82 -13.37
CA LEU A 106 -0.81 11.78 -13.58
C LEU A 106 -1.00 11.18 -14.96
N ASP A 107 0.04 11.29 -15.77
CA ASP A 107 0.11 10.62 -17.06
C ASP A 107 0.81 9.25 -16.89
N VAL A 108 0.15 8.36 -16.16
CA VAL A 108 0.63 7.01 -15.88
C VAL A 108 -0.52 6.01 -15.99
N THR A 109 -0.21 4.80 -16.43
CA THR A 109 -1.18 3.72 -16.59
C THR A 109 -0.66 2.46 -15.89
N PRO A 110 -0.78 2.38 -14.54
CA PRO A 110 -0.38 1.17 -13.83
C PRO A 110 -1.37 0.03 -14.07
N ASP A 111 -0.86 -1.20 -14.05
CA ASP A 111 -1.69 -2.41 -14.10
C ASP A 111 -2.47 -2.63 -12.81
N PHE A 112 -1.94 -2.11 -11.69
CA PHE A 112 -2.57 -2.21 -10.38
C PHE A 112 -2.19 -1.05 -9.45
N VAL A 113 -3.13 -0.66 -8.56
CA VAL A 113 -2.88 0.40 -7.56
C VAL A 113 -3.03 -0.14 -6.13
N ILE A 114 -2.07 0.17 -5.28
CA ILE A 114 -2.12 -0.04 -3.83
C ILE A 114 -2.41 1.31 -3.15
N ASP A 115 -3.55 1.40 -2.49
CA ASP A 115 -3.92 2.56 -1.68
C ASP A 115 -3.52 2.35 -0.21
N ALA A 116 -2.42 2.96 0.18
CA ALA A 116 -1.91 2.99 1.54
C ALA A 116 -2.01 4.39 2.21
N ILE A 117 -2.91 5.23 1.69
CA ILE A 117 -3.18 6.59 2.20
C ILE A 117 -3.94 6.50 3.53
N ASP A 118 -3.76 7.46 4.42
CA ASP A 118 -4.53 7.59 5.68
C ASP A 118 -5.68 8.61 5.60
N SER A 119 -5.59 9.59 4.69
CA SER A 119 -6.62 10.61 4.46
C SER A 119 -7.83 10.04 3.72
N VAL A 120 -9.01 10.20 4.30
CA VAL A 120 -10.28 9.76 3.67
C VAL A 120 -10.55 10.49 2.35
N GLN A 121 -10.25 11.78 2.28
CA GLN A 121 -10.48 12.58 1.07
C GLN A 121 -9.60 12.09 -0.09
N SER A 122 -8.29 11.93 0.17
CA SER A 122 -7.34 11.42 -0.82
C SER A 122 -7.66 10.00 -1.26
N LYS A 123 -8.14 9.12 -0.35
CA LYS A 123 -8.63 7.78 -0.72
C LYS A 123 -9.78 7.85 -1.72
N ILE A 124 -10.78 8.68 -1.47
CA ILE A 124 -11.93 8.82 -2.37
C ILE A 124 -11.50 9.38 -3.73
N ALA A 125 -10.60 10.36 -3.75
CA ALA A 125 -10.01 10.89 -4.97
C ALA A 125 -9.30 9.79 -5.78
N LEU A 126 -8.46 8.99 -5.11
CA LEU A 126 -7.76 7.88 -5.74
C LEU A 126 -8.72 6.81 -6.30
N TYR A 127 -9.79 6.46 -5.56
CA TYR A 127 -10.76 5.47 -6.06
C TYR A 127 -11.48 5.96 -7.32
N ARG A 128 -11.88 7.24 -7.36
CA ARG A 128 -12.46 7.87 -8.56
C ARG A 128 -11.48 7.85 -9.73
N TRP A 129 -10.22 8.22 -9.45
CA TRP A 129 -9.15 8.22 -10.44
C TRP A 129 -8.93 6.83 -11.05
N CYS A 130 -8.90 5.78 -10.23
CA CYS A 130 -8.77 4.39 -10.67
C CYS A 130 -10.00 3.94 -11.49
N ARG A 131 -11.22 4.25 -11.02
CA ARG A 131 -12.44 3.85 -11.71
C ARG A 131 -12.59 4.51 -13.07
N ALA A 132 -12.30 5.81 -13.16
CA ALA A 132 -12.35 6.54 -14.43
C ALA A 132 -11.41 5.96 -15.49
N ARG A 133 -10.38 5.21 -15.07
CA ARG A 133 -9.38 4.59 -15.95
C ARG A 133 -9.49 3.07 -16.04
N ASN A 134 -10.48 2.48 -15.38
CA ASN A 134 -10.63 1.02 -15.25
C ASN A 134 -9.41 0.30 -14.67
N ILE A 135 -8.64 0.97 -13.80
CA ILE A 135 -7.47 0.41 -13.15
C ILE A 135 -7.90 -0.32 -11.88
N PRO A 136 -7.53 -1.60 -11.70
CA PRO A 136 -7.79 -2.34 -10.48
C PRO A 136 -6.98 -1.79 -9.31
N PHE A 137 -7.56 -1.84 -8.11
CA PHE A 137 -6.87 -1.38 -6.90
C PHE A 137 -7.30 -2.17 -5.66
N ILE A 138 -6.45 -2.16 -4.64
CA ILE A 138 -6.73 -2.62 -3.29
C ILE A 138 -6.45 -1.49 -2.30
N SER A 139 -7.27 -1.38 -1.26
CA SER A 139 -7.14 -0.31 -0.27
C SER A 139 -6.90 -0.83 1.14
N SER A 140 -5.97 -0.19 1.86
CA SER A 140 -5.79 -0.39 3.29
C SER A 140 -6.86 0.32 4.08
N MET A 141 -7.52 -0.41 4.98
CA MET A 141 -8.38 0.22 5.99
C MET A 141 -7.56 0.59 7.24
N GLY A 142 -8.21 0.90 8.36
CA GLY A 142 -7.52 1.37 9.56
C GLY A 142 -6.66 0.30 10.22
N ALA A 143 -5.34 0.50 10.22
CA ALA A 143 -4.35 -0.36 10.89
C ALA A 143 -3.96 0.15 12.30
N ALA A 144 -4.31 1.39 12.64
CA ALA A 144 -4.06 1.95 13.97
C ALA A 144 -5.03 1.40 15.03
N ARG A 145 -4.61 1.44 16.31
CA ARG A 145 -5.34 0.89 17.47
C ARG A 145 -5.59 -0.62 17.34
N LYS A 146 -4.66 -1.33 16.77
CA LYS A 146 -4.67 -2.77 16.57
C LYS A 146 -3.35 -3.34 17.05
N SER A 147 -3.41 -4.50 17.69
CA SER A 147 -2.25 -5.19 18.26
C SER A 147 -2.11 -6.64 17.79
N ASP A 148 -3.17 -7.22 17.23
CA ASP A 148 -3.23 -8.61 16.80
C ASP A 148 -3.23 -8.71 15.26
N ALA A 149 -2.06 -9.01 14.69
CA ALA A 149 -1.90 -9.21 13.25
C ALA A 149 -2.64 -10.45 12.72
N SER A 150 -2.96 -11.43 13.57
CA SER A 150 -3.69 -12.64 13.16
C SER A 150 -5.14 -12.36 12.76
N GLN A 151 -5.67 -11.21 13.14
CA GLN A 151 -7.03 -10.78 12.79
C GLN A 151 -7.11 -9.98 11.48
N ILE A 152 -6.01 -9.84 10.75
CA ILE A 152 -6.01 -9.16 9.44
C ILE A 152 -6.68 -10.06 8.39
N ARG A 153 -7.48 -9.45 7.54
CA ARG A 153 -8.24 -10.14 6.47
C ARG A 153 -8.19 -9.31 5.18
N ILE A 154 -8.25 -10.03 4.06
CA ILE A 154 -8.58 -9.46 2.75
C ILE A 154 -10.05 -9.77 2.47
N GLY A 155 -10.78 -8.79 2.00
CA GLY A 155 -12.19 -8.96 1.64
C GLY A 155 -12.73 -7.80 0.84
N LYS A 156 -14.02 -7.82 0.52
CA LYS A 156 -14.71 -6.68 -0.11
C LYS A 156 -15.04 -5.62 0.94
N LEU A 157 -14.97 -4.34 0.56
CA LEU A 157 -15.33 -3.23 1.44
C LEU A 157 -16.72 -3.41 2.06
N SER A 158 -17.70 -3.88 1.28
CA SER A 158 -19.07 -4.14 1.73
C SER A 158 -19.17 -5.16 2.87
N ARG A 159 -18.21 -6.08 2.96
CA ARG A 159 -18.17 -7.17 3.96
C ARG A 159 -17.31 -6.85 5.18
N THR A 160 -16.71 -5.67 5.24
CA THR A 160 -15.87 -5.29 6.40
C THR A 160 -16.73 -5.08 7.64
N THR A 161 -16.19 -5.49 8.79
CA THR A 161 -16.80 -5.30 10.10
C THR A 161 -15.87 -4.48 10.99
N VAL A 162 -16.34 -3.98 12.10
CA VAL A 162 -15.58 -3.39 13.22
C VAL A 162 -14.77 -2.12 12.88
N CYS A 163 -14.16 -2.02 11.71
CA CYS A 163 -13.26 -0.91 11.35
C CYS A 163 -14.02 0.41 11.11
N PRO A 164 -13.79 1.47 11.92
CA PRO A 164 -14.47 2.76 11.75
C PRO A 164 -14.16 3.45 10.43
N LEU A 165 -12.90 3.34 9.94
CA LEU A 165 -12.50 3.89 8.65
C LEU A 165 -13.27 3.21 7.50
N ALA A 166 -13.35 1.88 7.52
CA ALA A 166 -14.12 1.14 6.52
C ALA A 166 -15.60 1.52 6.54
N ALA A 167 -16.19 1.70 7.73
CA ALA A 167 -17.58 2.15 7.86
C ALA A 167 -17.79 3.55 7.24
N LYS A 168 -16.86 4.48 7.48
CA LYS A 168 -16.88 5.82 6.88
C LYS A 168 -16.76 5.76 5.35
N ILE A 169 -15.80 4.99 4.83
CA ILE A 169 -15.61 4.81 3.39
C ILE A 169 -16.85 4.17 2.75
N ARG A 170 -17.42 3.09 3.31
CA ARG A 170 -18.66 2.48 2.82
C ARG A 170 -19.80 3.50 2.68
N LYS A 171 -19.96 4.38 3.68
CA LYS A 171 -21.00 5.41 3.64
C LYS A 171 -20.78 6.39 2.48
N LEU A 172 -19.53 6.77 2.21
CA LEU A 172 -19.19 7.73 1.15
C LEU A 172 -19.33 7.14 -0.26
N VAL A 173 -19.03 5.84 -0.44
CA VAL A 173 -19.07 5.20 -1.75
C VAL A 173 -20.41 4.55 -2.08
N ARG A 174 -21.35 4.48 -1.14
CA ARG A 174 -22.60 3.71 -1.25
C ARG A 174 -23.43 4.02 -2.50
N ASN A 175 -23.46 5.29 -2.90
CA ASN A 175 -24.26 5.79 -4.03
C ASN A 175 -23.37 6.45 -5.10
N SER A 176 -22.12 5.99 -5.22
CA SER A 176 -21.15 6.48 -6.19
C SER A 176 -20.80 5.39 -7.20
N ASP A 177 -20.23 5.79 -8.33
CA ASP A 177 -19.74 4.88 -9.37
C ASP A 177 -18.49 4.10 -8.96
N ILE A 178 -17.95 4.34 -7.75
CA ILE A 178 -16.80 3.63 -7.21
C ILE A 178 -17.12 2.14 -7.00
N GLY A 179 -18.34 1.82 -6.55
CA GLY A 179 -18.76 0.45 -6.31
C GLY A 179 -17.98 -0.24 -5.19
N ASP A 180 -18.02 -1.58 -5.17
CA ASP A 180 -17.32 -2.39 -4.18
C ASP A 180 -15.93 -2.81 -4.68
N PHE A 181 -14.96 -2.92 -3.77
CA PHE A 181 -13.56 -3.20 -4.10
C PHE A 181 -12.85 -3.98 -2.99
N PRO A 182 -11.69 -4.62 -3.28
CA PRO A 182 -10.90 -5.34 -2.28
C PRO A 182 -10.25 -4.38 -1.29
N VAL A 183 -10.22 -4.81 -0.03
CA VAL A 183 -9.59 -4.07 1.06
C VAL A 183 -8.84 -5.01 2.01
N VAL A 184 -7.78 -4.49 2.64
CA VAL A 184 -7.16 -5.12 3.82
C VAL A 184 -7.71 -4.43 5.07
N TYR A 185 -8.23 -5.22 6.02
CA TYR A 185 -8.81 -4.72 7.25
C TYR A 185 -8.58 -5.70 8.40
N SER A 186 -8.74 -5.24 9.64
CA SER A 186 -8.69 -6.11 10.82
C SER A 186 -10.09 -6.31 11.40
N THR A 187 -10.38 -7.50 11.87
CA THR A 187 -11.58 -7.85 12.64
C THR A 187 -11.43 -7.58 14.14
N GLU A 188 -10.24 -7.20 14.60
CA GLU A 188 -9.98 -6.79 15.97
C GLU A 188 -10.77 -5.53 16.33
N ALA A 189 -11.51 -5.55 17.43
CA ALA A 189 -12.20 -4.37 17.94
C ALA A 189 -11.17 -3.33 18.44
N PRO A 190 -11.35 -2.04 18.17
CA PRO A 190 -10.52 -1.02 18.79
C PRO A 190 -10.66 -1.07 20.31
N ASP A 191 -9.53 -1.05 21.05
CA ASP A 191 -9.56 -1.02 22.49
C ASP A 191 -10.18 0.32 22.97
N PRO A 192 -11.30 0.31 23.69
CA PRO A 192 -11.95 1.52 24.17
C PRO A 192 -11.13 2.27 25.22
N ASN A 193 -10.17 1.59 25.87
CA ASN A 193 -9.31 2.18 26.89
C ASN A 193 -8.12 2.93 26.32
N VAL A 194 -7.82 2.78 25.03
CA VAL A 194 -6.80 3.57 24.34
C VAL A 194 -7.38 4.93 24.01
N LEU A 195 -7.32 5.82 25.02
CA LEU A 195 -7.82 7.20 24.91
C LEU A 195 -6.74 8.10 24.27
N GLY A 196 -7.18 9.03 23.42
CA GLY A 196 -6.33 10.07 22.86
C GLY A 196 -6.65 10.39 21.40
N ARG A 197 -6.21 11.58 20.95
CA ARG A 197 -6.33 12.01 19.54
C ARG A 197 -5.25 11.35 18.67
N THR A 198 -4.11 10.99 19.25
CA THR A 198 -3.02 10.29 18.57
C THR A 198 -3.26 8.79 18.63
N PHE A 199 -3.30 8.15 17.48
CA PHE A 199 -3.53 6.71 17.36
C PHE A 199 -2.22 5.94 17.51
N GLY A 200 -2.12 5.13 18.58
CA GLY A 200 -1.04 4.16 18.70
C GLY A 200 -1.07 3.14 17.56
N SER A 201 0.10 2.73 17.12
CA SER A 201 0.26 1.69 16.10
C SER A 201 1.56 0.92 16.31
N ILE A 202 1.56 -0.34 15.91
CA ILE A 202 2.70 -1.24 16.03
C ILE A 202 3.06 -1.80 14.66
N ILE A 203 4.37 -1.95 14.41
CA ILE A 203 4.93 -2.39 13.13
C ILE A 203 4.39 -3.75 12.68
N THR A 204 4.17 -4.70 13.60
CA THR A 204 3.67 -6.04 13.28
C THR A 204 2.29 -6.01 12.62
N VAL A 205 1.44 -5.05 12.98
CA VAL A 205 0.11 -4.90 12.36
C VAL A 205 0.22 -4.08 11.08
N THR A 206 0.83 -2.90 11.13
CA THR A 206 0.91 -2.03 9.93
C THR A 206 1.72 -2.68 8.81
N GLY A 207 2.82 -3.35 9.14
CA GLY A 207 3.63 -4.09 8.17
C GLY A 207 2.88 -5.27 7.56
N ALA A 208 2.14 -6.04 8.39
CA ALA A 208 1.31 -7.12 7.87
C ALA A 208 0.24 -6.62 6.90
N PHE A 209 -0.42 -5.47 7.16
CA PHE A 209 -1.34 -4.87 6.19
C PHE A 209 -0.65 -4.66 4.83
N GLY A 210 0.56 -4.08 4.82
CA GLY A 210 1.33 -3.87 3.59
C GLY A 210 1.67 -5.17 2.85
N LEU A 211 2.12 -6.19 3.58
CA LEU A 211 2.43 -7.51 3.03
C LEU A 211 1.19 -8.20 2.45
N TYR A 212 0.02 -8.12 3.11
CA TYR A 212 -1.24 -8.66 2.58
C TYR A 212 -1.70 -7.94 1.31
N MET A 213 -1.48 -6.62 1.21
CA MET A 213 -1.79 -5.86 0.00
C MET A 213 -0.90 -6.28 -1.17
N ALA A 214 0.40 -6.39 -0.93
CA ALA A 214 1.34 -6.86 -1.94
C ALA A 214 1.05 -8.30 -2.39
N ASP A 215 0.77 -9.21 -1.45
CA ASP A 215 0.38 -10.59 -1.75
C ASP A 215 -0.86 -10.65 -2.65
N TYR A 216 -1.87 -9.83 -2.33
CA TYR A 216 -3.07 -9.75 -3.18
C TYR A 216 -2.73 -9.30 -4.60
N VAL A 217 -1.96 -8.23 -4.76
CA VAL A 217 -1.58 -7.68 -6.07
C VAL A 217 -0.73 -8.66 -6.86
N ILE A 218 0.27 -9.27 -6.22
CA ILE A 218 1.12 -10.29 -6.86
C ILE A 218 0.26 -11.43 -7.39
N ARG A 219 -0.68 -11.95 -6.59
CA ARG A 219 -1.58 -13.03 -7.01
C ARG A 219 -2.51 -12.62 -8.15
N GLU A 220 -2.98 -11.38 -8.19
CA GLU A 220 -3.79 -10.90 -9.32
C GLU A 220 -2.98 -10.80 -10.60
N ILE A 221 -1.74 -10.31 -10.54
CA ILE A 221 -0.85 -10.17 -11.70
C ILE A 221 -0.46 -11.54 -12.30
N VAL A 222 -0.19 -12.54 -11.45
CA VAL A 222 0.29 -13.85 -11.93
C VAL A 222 -0.80 -14.79 -12.43
N LYS A 223 -2.09 -14.48 -12.18
CA LYS A 223 -3.20 -15.24 -12.77
C LYS A 223 -3.14 -15.24 -14.30
#